data_8b4ceef01672b109dfb4816af0e68721
#
_entry.id   8b4ceef01672b109dfb4816af0e68721
#
_cell.length_a   1.000
_cell.length_b   1.000
_cell.length_c   1.000
_cell.angle_alpha   90.00
_cell.angle_beta   90.00
_cell.angle_gamma   90.00
#
_symmetry.space_group_name_H-M   'P 1'
#
loop_
_entity.id
_entity.type
_entity.pdbx_description
1 polymer ?
#
loop_
_entity_poly.entity_id
_entity_poly.type
_entity_poly.pdbx_seq_one_letter_code
_entity_poly.pdbx_strand_id
1 'polypeptide(L)'
;QYAVARVEGIVTRGGVNRELLRREVHDNPSVLELSDPLERRLALTLLRFKAVLEDVELDYRPNVMTSWLYDLASCFSSFYDALSVLKADGHKRTTRLVLSDLTGRTLRQGMELLGIRVPNQM
;
A
#
# COMPACT_ATOMS: atom_id res chain seq x y z
N GLN A 1 -11.51 -2.44 1.03
CA GLN A 1 -12.20 -2.30 -0.26
C GLN A 1 -12.02 -0.92 -0.87
N TYR A 2 -12.36 0.13 -0.14
CA TYR A 2 -12.18 1.50 -0.63
C TYR A 2 -10.73 1.83 -0.93
N ALA A 3 -9.81 1.35 -0.08
CA ALA A 3 -8.39 1.60 -0.28
C ALA A 3 -7.89 0.98 -1.59
N VAL A 4 -8.30 -0.26 -1.87
CA VAL A 4 -7.93 -0.94 -3.12
C VAL A 4 -8.48 -0.18 -4.32
N ALA A 5 -9.74 0.25 -4.27
CA ALA A 5 -10.36 1.00 -5.36
C ALA A 5 -9.63 2.34 -5.58
N ARG A 6 -9.24 3.02 -4.52
CA ARG A 6 -8.50 4.28 -4.61
C ARG A 6 -7.12 4.08 -5.24
N VAL A 7 -6.43 3.00 -4.89
CA VAL A 7 -5.14 2.66 -5.50
C VAL A 7 -5.31 2.43 -7.00
N GLU A 8 -6.30 1.65 -7.39
CA GLU A 8 -6.57 1.40 -8.81
C GLU A 8 -6.91 2.70 -9.55
N GLY A 9 -7.67 3.58 -8.92
CA GLY A 9 -7.97 4.91 -9.47
C GLY A 9 -6.73 5.75 -9.70
N ILE A 10 -5.80 5.76 -8.76
CA ILE A 10 -4.53 6.48 -8.89
C ILE A 10 -3.73 5.95 -10.09
N VAL A 11 -3.61 4.64 -10.18
CA VAL A 11 -2.86 3.99 -11.27
C VAL A 11 -3.47 4.31 -12.62
N THR A 12 -4.79 4.21 -12.73
CA THR A 12 -5.51 4.46 -13.97
C THR A 12 -5.43 5.93 -14.38
N ARG A 13 -5.74 6.84 -13.48
CA ARG A 13 -5.74 8.29 -13.77
C ARG A 13 -4.34 8.82 -14.06
N GLY A 14 -3.34 8.26 -13.39
CA GLY A 14 -1.95 8.67 -13.58
C GLY A 14 -1.26 8.03 -14.76
N GLY A 15 -1.89 7.07 -15.43
CA GLY A 15 -1.26 6.32 -16.51
C GLY A 15 -0.01 5.60 -16.03
N VAL A 16 -0.02 5.09 -14.81
CA VAL A 16 1.16 4.50 -14.17
C VAL A 16 1.41 3.10 -14.69
N ASN A 17 2.64 2.84 -15.14
CA ASN A 17 3.09 1.49 -15.44
C ASN A 17 3.73 0.90 -14.18
N ARG A 18 3.03 -0.04 -13.54
CA ARG A 18 3.44 -0.63 -12.27
C ARG A 18 4.77 -1.37 -12.37
N GLU A 19 5.00 -2.08 -13.46
CA GLU A 19 6.25 -2.83 -13.64
C GLU A 19 7.45 -1.89 -13.73
N LEU A 20 7.32 -0.81 -14.49
CA LEU A 20 8.38 0.18 -14.61
C LEU A 20 8.63 0.87 -13.28
N LEU A 21 7.56 1.20 -12.54
CA LEU A 21 7.66 1.82 -11.23
C LEU A 21 8.43 0.91 -10.25
N ARG A 22 8.06 -0.35 -10.19
CA ARG A 22 8.70 -1.34 -9.31
C ARG A 22 10.16 -1.56 -9.67
N ARG A 23 10.45 -1.60 -10.97
CA ARG A 23 11.83 -1.77 -11.47
C ARG A 23 12.69 -0.56 -11.12
N GLU A 24 12.16 0.63 -11.32
CA GLU A 24 12.87 1.87 -11.00
C GLU A 24 13.28 1.91 -9.53
N VAL A 25 12.36 1.56 -8.63
CA VAL A 25 12.62 1.56 -7.19
C VAL A 25 13.58 0.44 -6.81
N HIS A 26 13.44 -0.73 -7.41
CA HIS A 26 14.34 -1.84 -7.17
C HIS A 26 15.78 -1.50 -7.58
N ASP A 27 15.94 -0.87 -8.75
CA ASP A 27 17.26 -0.53 -9.27
C ASP A 27 17.89 0.67 -8.56
N ASN A 28 17.06 1.58 -8.06
CA ASN A 28 17.55 2.78 -7.39
C ASN A 28 16.64 3.16 -6.22
N PRO A 29 16.78 2.47 -5.06
CA PRO A 29 15.94 2.77 -3.89
C PRO A 29 16.07 4.19 -3.37
N SER A 30 17.13 4.90 -3.73
CA SER A 30 17.36 6.28 -3.27
C SER A 30 16.35 7.27 -3.83
N VAL A 31 15.52 6.89 -4.82
CA VAL A 31 14.44 7.74 -5.30
C VAL A 31 13.30 7.89 -4.30
N LEU A 32 13.25 7.01 -3.30
CA LEU A 32 12.23 7.07 -2.25
C LEU A 32 12.59 8.09 -1.18
N GLU A 33 11.68 9.02 -0.95
CA GLU A 33 11.83 10.05 0.08
C GLU A 33 10.61 10.04 1.00
N LEU A 34 10.79 9.56 2.22
CA LEU A 34 9.75 9.53 3.23
C LEU A 34 9.82 10.81 4.06
N SER A 35 9.47 11.94 3.47
CA SER A 35 9.61 13.25 4.10
C SER A 35 8.43 13.64 4.97
N ASP A 36 7.24 13.12 4.68
CA ASP A 36 6.03 13.44 5.42
C ASP A 36 5.74 12.38 6.48
N PRO A 37 5.27 12.78 7.68
CA PRO A 37 4.93 11.81 8.73
C PRO A 37 3.89 10.77 8.29
N LEU A 38 2.94 11.13 7.43
CA LEU A 38 1.93 10.20 6.94
C LEU A 38 2.54 9.16 5.98
N GLU A 39 3.52 9.56 5.18
CA GLU A 39 4.27 8.64 4.34
C GLU A 39 5.03 7.64 5.19
N ARG A 40 5.71 8.12 6.23
CA ARG A 40 6.48 7.26 7.15
C ARG A 40 5.59 6.29 7.90
N ARG A 41 4.45 6.77 8.39
CA ARG A 41 3.49 5.93 9.12
C ARG A 41 2.97 4.81 8.23
N LEU A 42 2.61 5.12 7.00
CA LEU A 42 2.14 4.13 6.04
C LEU A 42 3.23 3.11 5.73
N ALA A 43 4.45 3.57 5.47
CA ALA A 43 5.59 2.69 5.20
C ALA A 43 5.88 1.75 6.37
N LEU A 44 5.88 2.26 7.61
CA LEU A 44 6.10 1.43 8.79
C LEU A 44 5.01 0.38 8.97
N THR A 45 3.77 0.74 8.69
CA THR A 45 2.66 -0.22 8.75
C THR A 45 2.83 -1.31 7.72
N LEU A 46 3.23 -0.97 6.50
CA LEU A 46 3.51 -1.94 5.44
C LEU A 46 4.64 -2.89 5.82
N LEU A 47 5.69 -2.38 6.47
CA LEU A 47 6.82 -3.21 6.89
C LEU A 47 6.45 -4.28 7.91
N ARG A 48 5.34 -4.12 8.62
CA ARG A 48 4.88 -5.09 9.61
C ARG A 48 4.19 -6.31 9.00
N PHE A 49 3.95 -6.30 7.71
CA PHE A 49 3.20 -7.38 7.03
C PHE A 49 3.82 -8.75 7.27
N LYS A 50 5.13 -8.86 7.16
CA LYS A 50 5.84 -10.13 7.37
C LYS A 50 5.62 -10.67 8.78
N ALA A 51 5.75 -9.83 9.79
CA ALA A 51 5.54 -10.23 11.18
C ALA A 51 4.09 -10.66 11.43
N VAL A 52 3.14 -9.96 10.84
CA VAL A 52 1.72 -10.31 10.94
C VAL A 52 1.44 -11.67 10.29
N LEU A 53 2.04 -11.92 9.12
CA LEU A 53 1.93 -13.21 8.44
C LEU A 53 2.46 -14.35 9.31
N GLU A 54 3.61 -14.15 9.93
CA GLU A 54 4.20 -15.15 10.82
C GLU A 54 3.30 -15.44 12.01
N ASP A 55 2.71 -14.42 12.63
CA ASP A 55 1.77 -14.60 13.73
C ASP A 55 0.54 -15.42 13.32
N VAL A 56 -0.01 -15.14 12.15
CA VAL A 56 -1.17 -15.88 11.64
C VAL A 56 -0.81 -17.34 11.35
N GLU A 57 0.35 -17.58 10.75
CA GLU A 57 0.78 -18.93 10.40
C GLU A 57 1.10 -19.79 11.63
N LEU A 58 1.76 -19.20 12.63
CA LEU A 58 2.18 -19.94 13.82
C LEU A 58 1.05 -20.17 14.81
N ASP A 59 0.20 -19.18 15.02
CA ASP A 59 -0.80 -19.17 16.11
C ASP A 59 -2.24 -19.28 15.61
N TYR A 60 -2.47 -19.37 14.31
CA TYR A 60 -3.81 -19.42 13.74
C TYR A 60 -4.69 -18.25 14.22
N ARG A 61 -4.16 -17.03 14.18
CA ARG A 61 -4.87 -15.83 14.62
C ARG A 61 -5.30 -14.97 13.43
N PRO A 62 -6.37 -15.33 12.73
CA PRO A 62 -6.83 -14.52 11.59
C PRO A 62 -7.26 -13.11 12.00
N ASN A 63 -7.68 -12.92 13.25
CA ASN A 63 -8.05 -11.60 13.78
C ASN A 63 -6.85 -10.63 13.81
N VAL A 64 -5.63 -11.12 13.96
CA VAL A 64 -4.42 -10.29 13.90
C VAL A 64 -4.28 -9.71 12.50
N MET A 65 -4.47 -10.53 11.48
CA MET A 65 -4.45 -10.07 10.08
C MET A 65 -5.57 -9.08 9.81
N THR A 66 -6.79 -9.39 10.26
CA THR A 66 -7.95 -8.52 10.05
C THR A 66 -7.71 -7.14 10.66
N SER A 67 -7.24 -7.09 11.92
CA SER A 67 -6.95 -5.83 12.60
C SER A 67 -5.85 -5.04 11.88
N TRP A 68 -4.80 -5.72 11.44
CA TRP A 68 -3.70 -5.06 10.75
C TRP A 68 -4.12 -4.52 9.39
N LEU A 69 -4.94 -5.26 8.64
CA LEU A 69 -5.46 -4.79 7.36
C LEU A 69 -6.33 -3.54 7.54
N TYR A 70 -7.11 -3.51 8.62
CA TYR A 70 -7.90 -2.33 8.96
C TYR A 70 -6.99 -1.13 9.25
N ASP A 71 -5.95 -1.34 10.04
CA ASP A 71 -4.98 -0.29 10.35
C ASP A 71 -4.27 0.21 9.08
N LEU A 72 -3.90 -0.70 8.21
CA LEU A 72 -3.26 -0.35 6.93
C LEU A 72 -4.19 0.51 6.08
N ALA A 73 -5.45 0.09 5.95
CA ALA A 73 -6.43 0.84 5.18
C ALA A 73 -6.67 2.23 5.78
N SER A 74 -6.69 2.33 7.11
CA SER A 74 -6.84 3.60 7.82
C SER A 74 -5.65 4.52 7.60
N CYS A 75 -4.43 3.99 7.70
CA CYS A 75 -3.21 4.75 7.41
C CYS A 75 -3.19 5.26 5.97
N PHE A 76 -3.60 4.40 5.04
CA PHE A 76 -3.67 4.80 3.64
C PHE A 76 -4.72 5.90 3.42
N SER A 77 -5.88 5.79 4.05
CA SER A 77 -6.93 6.82 3.95
C SER A 77 -6.43 8.19 4.42
N SER A 78 -5.75 8.22 5.56
CA SER A 78 -5.17 9.47 6.07
C SER A 78 -4.13 10.05 5.11
N PHE A 79 -3.28 9.20 4.59
CA PHE A 79 -2.28 9.55 3.59
C PHE A 79 -2.93 10.11 2.31
N TYR A 80 -3.91 9.39 1.79
CA TYR A 80 -4.60 9.74 0.55
C TYR A 80 -5.34 11.08 0.66
N ASP A 81 -6.00 11.30 1.79
CA ASP A 81 -6.79 12.51 2.00
C ASP A 81 -5.92 13.75 2.20
N ALA A 82 -4.76 13.60 2.81
CA ALA A 82 -3.89 14.72 3.14
C ALA A 82 -2.84 15.04 2.08
N LEU A 83 -2.40 14.04 1.32
CA LEU A 83 -1.28 14.18 0.39
C LEU A 83 -1.72 13.87 -1.04
N SER A 84 -1.38 14.77 -1.96
CA SER A 84 -1.63 14.51 -3.37
C SER A 84 -0.58 13.54 -3.93
N VAL A 85 -1.01 12.49 -4.60
CA VAL A 85 -0.11 11.55 -5.27
C VAL A 85 0.20 12.04 -6.67
N LEU A 86 -0.82 12.26 -7.48
CA LEU A 86 -0.64 12.56 -8.90
C LEU A 86 -0.20 14.00 -9.18
N LYS A 87 -0.48 14.92 -8.26
CA LYS A 87 -0.05 16.30 -8.37
C LYS A 87 1.35 16.56 -7.85
N ALA A 88 1.92 15.60 -7.13
CA ALA A 88 3.29 15.71 -6.64
C ALA A 88 4.28 15.49 -7.78
N ASP A 89 5.50 15.99 -7.59
CA ASP A 89 6.56 15.91 -8.59
C ASP A 89 7.76 15.12 -8.08
N GLY A 90 8.55 14.60 -9.01
CA GLY A 90 9.85 14.00 -8.73
C GLY A 90 9.77 12.84 -7.75
N HIS A 91 10.67 12.82 -6.79
CA HIS A 91 10.77 11.74 -5.80
C HIS A 91 9.54 11.64 -4.91
N LYS A 92 8.86 12.74 -4.62
CA LYS A 92 7.63 12.72 -3.85
C LYS A 92 6.54 11.93 -4.58
N ARG A 93 6.38 12.18 -5.87
CA ARG A 93 5.39 11.46 -6.67
C ARG A 93 5.74 9.98 -6.73
N THR A 94 6.98 9.64 -7.02
CA THR A 94 7.45 8.27 -7.06
C THR A 94 7.23 7.56 -5.74
N THR A 95 7.62 8.18 -4.63
CA THR A 95 7.43 7.63 -3.28
C THR A 95 5.96 7.35 -3.00
N ARG A 96 5.10 8.33 -3.28
CA ARG A 96 3.67 8.20 -3.00
C ARG A 96 3.00 7.16 -3.89
N LEU A 97 3.43 7.03 -5.14
CA LEU A 97 2.96 5.97 -6.04
C LEU A 97 3.37 4.59 -5.55
N VAL A 98 4.61 4.45 -5.10
CA VAL A 98 5.11 3.17 -4.56
C VAL A 98 4.35 2.77 -3.31
N LEU A 99 4.14 3.71 -2.39
CA LEU A 99 3.37 3.44 -1.17
C LEU A 99 1.93 3.03 -1.49
N SER A 100 1.32 3.69 -2.47
CA SER A 100 -0.04 3.35 -2.91
C SER A 100 -0.09 1.96 -3.55
N ASP A 101 0.84 1.65 -4.44
CA ASP A 101 0.91 0.34 -5.10
C ASP A 101 1.12 -0.78 -4.08
N LEU A 102 2.07 -0.60 -3.15
CA LEU A 102 2.33 -1.59 -2.10
C LEU A 102 1.11 -1.78 -1.21
N THR A 103 0.41 -0.71 -0.86
CA THR A 103 -0.81 -0.79 -0.06
C THR A 103 -1.86 -1.65 -0.76
N GLY A 104 -2.11 -1.38 -2.03
CA GLY A 104 -3.09 -2.15 -2.80
C GLY A 104 -2.74 -3.62 -2.89
N ARG A 105 -1.48 -3.94 -3.19
CA ARG A 105 -1.00 -5.32 -3.28
C ARG A 105 -1.12 -6.05 -1.95
N THR A 106 -0.72 -5.39 -0.88
CA THR A 106 -0.70 -5.97 0.46
C THR A 106 -2.12 -6.21 0.97
N LEU A 107 -3.03 -5.26 0.74
CA LEU A 107 -4.43 -5.43 1.10
C LEU A 107 -5.05 -6.61 0.35
N ARG A 108 -4.81 -6.74 -0.95
CA ARG A 108 -5.30 -7.87 -1.74
C ARG A 108 -4.77 -9.20 -1.20
N GLN A 109 -3.47 -9.26 -0.97
CA GLN A 109 -2.81 -10.47 -0.48
C GLN A 109 -3.34 -10.88 0.89
N GLY A 110 -3.47 -9.93 1.81
CA GLY A 110 -3.99 -10.20 3.16
C GLY A 110 -5.44 -10.66 3.13
N MET A 111 -6.27 -10.03 2.31
CA MET A 111 -7.67 -10.42 2.17
C MET A 111 -7.81 -11.81 1.53
N GLU A 112 -6.99 -12.13 0.55
CA GLU A 112 -6.97 -13.47 -0.05
C GLU A 112 -6.60 -14.53 0.96
N LEU A 113 -5.63 -14.26 1.83
CA LEU A 113 -5.24 -15.17 2.91
C LEU A 113 -6.38 -15.43 3.90
N LEU A 114 -7.26 -14.46 4.08
CA LEU A 114 -8.45 -14.62 4.92
C LEU A 114 -9.63 -15.26 4.18
N GLY A 115 -9.45 -15.59 2.90
CA GLY A 115 -10.52 -16.14 2.08
C GLY A 115 -11.53 -15.11 1.59
N ILE A 116 -11.19 -13.83 1.67
CA ILE A 116 -12.05 -12.74 1.21
C ILE A 116 -11.75 -12.45 -0.26
N ARG A 117 -12.77 -12.49 -1.11
CA ARG A 117 -12.60 -12.13 -2.50
C ARG A 117 -12.58 -10.62 -2.68
N VAL A 118 -11.60 -10.16 -3.46
CA VAL A 118 -11.51 -8.76 -3.84
C VAL A 118 -11.91 -8.64 -5.31
N PRO A 119 -12.95 -7.87 -5.64
CA PRO A 119 -13.33 -7.68 -7.04
C PRO A 119 -12.22 -7.04 -7.85
N ASN A 120 -12.05 -7.49 -9.08
CA ASN A 120 -11.07 -6.89 -10.00
C ASN A 120 -11.57 -5.56 -10.57
N GLN A 121 -12.86 -5.34 -10.51
CA GLN A 121 -13.48 -4.10 -10.98
C GLN A 121 -14.26 -3.47 -9.84
N MET A 122 -14.05 -2.20 -9.67
CA MET A 122 -14.73 -1.42 -8.65
C MET A 122 -15.31 -0.16 -9.28
#